data_13e65e710ce47bc83048ed38db73cf8f
#
_entry.id   13e65e710ce47bc83048ed38db73cf8f
#
_cell.length_a   1.000
_cell.length_b   1.000
_cell.length_c   1.000
_cell.angle_alpha   90.00
_cell.angle_beta   90.00
_cell.angle_gamma   90.00
#
_symmetry.space_group_name_H-M   'P 1'
#
loop_
_entity.id
_entity.type
_entity.pdbx_description
1 polymer ?
#
loop_
_entity_poly.entity_id
_entity_poly.type
_entity_poly.pdbx_seq_one_letter_code
_entity_poly.pdbx_strand_id
1 'polypeptide(L)'
;MSEKVCVIIGASHAGVSLALQLRKEGWEGLIELIGEEKELPYHRPPLSKEHLSGDKGLDAMRLRPEKIYQDNSINLRTGRSVESIDRDGKKVTMDNGESLAYDKLALCTGAQVRKLSIGGQQDLIFYIRTANDVANLMKQLEAGKKVVVIGGGYIGLEAAAVLSKNKLDVTV
;
A
#
# COMPACT_ATOMS: atom_id res chain seq x y z
N MET A 1 -28.57 -20.99 6.84
CA MET A 1 -27.13 -21.22 6.62
C MET A 1 -26.44 -19.89 6.84
N SER A 2 -25.38 -19.82 7.65
CA SER A 2 -24.62 -18.58 7.82
C SER A 2 -24.01 -18.17 6.49
N GLU A 3 -24.03 -16.87 6.20
CA GLU A 3 -23.39 -16.32 5.00
C GLU A 3 -21.87 -16.59 5.04
N LYS A 4 -21.32 -17.13 3.95
CA LYS A 4 -19.88 -17.41 3.86
C LYS A 4 -19.06 -16.12 3.85
N VAL A 5 -17.90 -16.12 4.49
CA VAL A 5 -17.02 -14.96 4.60
C VAL A 5 -15.67 -15.25 3.97
N CYS A 6 -15.24 -14.40 3.03
CA CYS A 6 -13.89 -14.38 2.50
C CYS A 6 -13.16 -13.15 3.04
N VAL A 7 -12.11 -13.38 3.85
CA VAL A 7 -11.22 -12.32 4.32
C VAL A 7 -9.99 -12.25 3.41
N ILE A 8 -9.67 -11.05 2.92
CA ILE A 8 -8.50 -10.77 2.09
C ILE A 8 -7.62 -9.77 2.83
N ILE A 9 -6.40 -10.19 3.22
CA ILE A 9 -5.45 -9.32 3.92
C ILE A 9 -4.49 -8.71 2.90
N GLY A 10 -4.56 -7.38 2.77
CA GLY A 10 -3.77 -6.57 1.84
C GLY A 10 -4.61 -5.93 0.74
N ALA A 11 -5.00 -4.67 0.95
CA ALA A 11 -5.80 -3.87 0.00
C ALA A 11 -4.91 -3.14 -1.00
N SER A 12 -4.20 -3.88 -1.86
CA SER A 12 -3.41 -3.35 -2.98
C SER A 12 -3.74 -4.15 -4.24
N HIS A 13 -2.88 -4.15 -5.25
CA HIS A 13 -3.16 -4.76 -6.56
C HIS A 13 -3.73 -6.18 -6.47
N ALA A 14 -3.06 -7.06 -5.73
CA ALA A 14 -3.46 -8.46 -5.62
C ALA A 14 -4.82 -8.62 -4.91
N GLY A 15 -4.98 -7.98 -3.74
CA GLY A 15 -6.22 -8.09 -2.96
C GLY A 15 -7.42 -7.48 -3.67
N VAL A 16 -7.27 -6.29 -4.29
CA VAL A 16 -8.33 -5.66 -5.07
C VAL A 16 -8.72 -6.51 -6.28
N SER A 17 -7.72 -7.02 -7.01
CA SER A 17 -7.99 -7.89 -8.17
C SER A 17 -8.71 -9.17 -7.76
N LEU A 18 -8.29 -9.79 -6.63
CA LEU A 18 -8.94 -10.99 -6.11
C LEU A 18 -10.39 -10.71 -5.69
N ALA A 19 -10.62 -9.64 -4.93
CA ALA A 19 -11.96 -9.28 -4.46
C ALA A 19 -12.95 -9.07 -5.61
N LEU A 20 -12.54 -8.33 -6.64
CA LEU A 20 -13.36 -8.10 -7.83
C LEU A 20 -13.56 -9.37 -8.66
N GLN A 21 -12.52 -10.21 -8.79
CA GLN A 21 -12.62 -11.45 -9.53
C GLN A 21 -13.54 -12.45 -8.81
N LEU A 22 -13.52 -12.54 -7.49
CA LEU A 22 -14.45 -13.37 -6.73
C LEU A 22 -15.91 -13.02 -7.03
N ARG A 23 -16.24 -11.72 -7.10
CA ARG A 23 -17.60 -11.29 -7.49
C ARG A 23 -17.95 -11.70 -8.91
N LYS A 24 -17.01 -11.51 -9.84
CA LYS A 24 -17.20 -11.91 -11.24
C LYS A 24 -17.43 -13.41 -11.41
N GLU A 25 -16.76 -14.23 -10.59
CA GLU A 25 -16.90 -15.69 -10.57
C GLU A 25 -18.09 -16.19 -9.72
N GLY A 26 -18.95 -15.28 -9.24
CA GLY A 26 -20.18 -15.64 -8.55
C GLY A 26 -20.03 -15.93 -7.06
N TRP A 27 -19.01 -15.41 -6.37
CA TRP A 27 -18.96 -15.47 -4.92
C TRP A 27 -20.06 -14.58 -4.31
N GLU A 28 -21.06 -15.18 -3.69
CA GLU A 28 -22.22 -14.48 -3.10
C GLU A 28 -22.00 -14.06 -1.64
N GLY A 29 -21.08 -14.71 -0.91
CA GLY A 29 -20.79 -14.43 0.49
C GLY A 29 -20.11 -13.08 0.74
N LEU A 30 -19.89 -12.70 1.99
CA LEU A 30 -19.20 -11.47 2.36
C LEU A 30 -17.73 -11.49 1.86
N ILE A 31 -17.24 -10.31 1.45
CA ILE A 31 -15.83 -10.08 1.14
C ILE A 31 -15.34 -8.93 2.02
N GLU A 32 -14.41 -9.25 2.92
CA GLU A 32 -13.72 -8.31 3.78
C GLU A 32 -12.31 -8.08 3.22
N LEU A 33 -12.06 -6.88 2.69
CA LEU A 33 -10.75 -6.49 2.14
C LEU A 33 -10.07 -5.52 3.12
N ILE A 34 -8.99 -5.97 3.77
CA ILE A 34 -8.32 -5.25 4.85
C ILE A 34 -7.01 -4.65 4.34
N GLY A 35 -6.78 -3.36 4.58
CA GLY A 35 -5.56 -2.65 4.19
C GLY A 35 -4.99 -1.78 5.30
N GLU A 36 -3.67 -1.86 5.50
CA GLU A 36 -2.95 -1.11 6.52
C GLU A 36 -2.96 0.41 6.24
N GLU A 37 -2.83 0.80 4.98
CA GLU A 37 -2.84 2.20 4.57
C GLU A 37 -4.24 2.80 4.68
N LYS A 38 -4.32 4.08 5.07
CA LYS A 38 -5.59 4.81 5.21
C LYS A 38 -6.19 5.20 3.86
N GLU A 39 -5.34 5.30 2.86
CA GLU A 39 -5.69 5.66 1.50
C GLU A 39 -6.45 4.54 0.80
N LEU A 40 -7.35 4.91 -0.11
CA LEU A 40 -7.95 3.95 -1.01
C LEU A 40 -6.86 3.24 -1.84
N PRO A 41 -7.03 1.96 -2.20
CA PRO A 41 -6.03 1.23 -2.98
C PRO A 41 -5.60 1.96 -4.24
N TYR A 42 -4.30 2.09 -4.46
CA TYR A 42 -3.70 2.87 -5.54
C TYR A 42 -2.58 2.13 -6.27
N HIS A 43 -2.23 2.60 -7.47
CA HIS A 43 -1.11 2.11 -8.26
C HIS A 43 0.23 2.55 -7.64
N ARG A 44 1.09 1.58 -7.25
CA ARG A 44 2.40 1.87 -6.63
C ARG A 44 3.47 2.35 -7.60
N PRO A 45 3.53 1.91 -8.89
CA PRO A 45 4.61 2.32 -9.77
C PRO A 45 4.79 3.84 -9.94
N PRO A 46 3.74 4.69 -9.90
CA PRO A 46 3.92 6.13 -9.97
C PRO A 46 4.60 6.77 -8.75
N LEU A 47 4.71 6.06 -7.61
CA LEU A 47 5.29 6.60 -6.38
C LEU A 47 6.73 7.09 -6.55
N SER A 48 7.54 6.41 -7.38
CA SER A 48 8.93 6.81 -7.70
C SER A 48 9.05 7.72 -8.94
N LYS A 49 7.92 8.08 -9.57
CA LYS A 49 7.83 8.80 -10.83
C LYS A 49 6.97 10.07 -10.70
N GLU A 50 5.81 10.06 -11.36
CA GLU A 50 4.92 11.23 -11.48
C GLU A 50 4.36 11.68 -10.13
N HIS A 51 4.26 10.79 -9.14
CA HIS A 51 3.84 11.17 -7.80
C HIS A 51 4.98 11.88 -7.05
N LEU A 52 6.20 11.35 -7.12
CA LEU A 52 7.37 11.99 -6.51
C LEU A 52 7.69 13.33 -7.15
N SER A 53 7.47 13.50 -8.46
CA SER A 53 7.65 14.79 -9.14
C SER A 53 6.56 15.82 -8.83
N GLY A 54 5.44 15.38 -8.22
CA GLY A 54 4.28 16.23 -7.98
C GLY A 54 3.32 16.34 -9.16
N ASP A 55 3.62 15.71 -10.30
CA ASP A 55 2.80 15.78 -11.51
C ASP A 55 1.48 15.01 -11.39
N LYS A 56 1.40 14.03 -10.45
CA LYS A 56 0.24 13.17 -10.28
C LYS A 56 -0.16 13.03 -8.81
N GLY A 57 -1.34 13.54 -8.47
CA GLY A 57 -1.93 13.39 -7.15
C GLY A 57 -2.40 11.96 -6.87
N LEU A 58 -2.55 11.60 -5.59
CA LEU A 58 -2.90 10.25 -5.14
C LEU A 58 -4.26 9.80 -5.69
N ASP A 59 -5.23 10.70 -5.78
CA ASP A 59 -6.56 10.38 -6.32
C ASP A 59 -6.52 9.89 -7.76
N ALA A 60 -5.63 10.45 -8.58
CA ALA A 60 -5.43 10.02 -9.97
C ALA A 60 -4.70 8.66 -10.09
N MET A 61 -4.20 8.14 -8.96
CA MET A 61 -3.52 6.86 -8.89
C MET A 61 -4.41 5.72 -8.37
N ARG A 62 -5.65 5.99 -7.97
CA ARG A 62 -6.54 4.96 -7.41
C ARG A 62 -6.68 3.76 -8.35
N LEU A 63 -6.60 2.55 -7.80
CA LEU A 63 -6.85 1.31 -8.55
C LEU A 63 -8.28 1.26 -9.06
N ARG A 64 -9.22 1.68 -8.21
CA ARG A 64 -10.65 1.81 -8.55
C ARG A 64 -11.26 2.97 -7.75
N PRO A 65 -12.28 3.65 -8.29
CA PRO A 65 -13.12 4.55 -7.50
C PRO A 65 -13.77 3.81 -6.33
N GLU A 66 -13.99 4.49 -5.23
CA GLU A 66 -14.60 3.92 -4.01
C GLU A 66 -15.96 3.26 -4.30
N LYS A 67 -16.75 3.87 -5.17
CA LYS A 67 -18.05 3.34 -5.61
C LYS A 67 -17.97 1.90 -6.15
N ILE A 68 -16.87 1.51 -6.78
CA ILE A 68 -16.72 0.14 -7.32
C ILE A 68 -16.72 -0.90 -6.19
N TYR A 69 -16.11 -0.61 -5.04
CA TYR A 69 -16.15 -1.53 -3.90
C TYR A 69 -17.58 -1.64 -3.35
N GLN A 70 -18.28 -0.53 -3.23
CA GLN A 70 -19.68 -0.47 -2.77
C GLN A 70 -20.61 -1.23 -3.72
N ASP A 71 -20.56 -0.93 -5.02
CA ASP A 71 -21.40 -1.55 -6.05
C ASP A 71 -21.18 -3.08 -6.13
N ASN A 72 -19.99 -3.56 -5.76
CA ASN A 72 -19.66 -4.98 -5.71
C ASN A 72 -19.79 -5.59 -4.31
N SER A 73 -20.39 -4.89 -3.35
CA SER A 73 -20.55 -5.36 -1.96
C SER A 73 -19.23 -5.87 -1.35
N ILE A 74 -18.11 -5.17 -1.63
CA ILE A 74 -16.81 -5.43 -1.03
C ILE A 74 -16.66 -4.50 0.16
N ASN A 75 -16.54 -5.07 1.35
CA ASN A 75 -16.31 -4.32 2.57
C ASN A 75 -14.82 -3.97 2.68
N LEU A 76 -14.46 -2.76 2.24
CA LEU A 76 -13.09 -2.27 2.25
C LEU A 76 -12.78 -1.60 3.59
N ARG A 77 -11.82 -2.16 4.34
CA ARG A 77 -11.34 -1.67 5.64
C ARG A 77 -9.94 -1.10 5.48
N THR A 78 -9.83 0.20 5.28
CA THR A 78 -8.54 0.92 5.21
C THR A 78 -8.07 1.36 6.59
N GLY A 79 -6.75 1.54 6.77
CA GLY A 79 -6.13 1.93 8.02
C GLY A 79 -6.26 0.86 9.11
N ARG A 80 -6.26 -0.41 8.73
CA ARG A 80 -6.31 -1.55 9.64
C ARG A 80 -5.27 -2.61 9.29
N SER A 81 -4.51 -3.02 10.28
CA SER A 81 -3.56 -4.14 10.18
C SER A 81 -4.14 -5.39 10.83
N VAL A 82 -3.86 -6.55 10.25
CA VAL A 82 -4.12 -7.83 10.89
C VAL A 82 -2.90 -8.22 11.71
N GLU A 83 -3.08 -8.39 13.01
CA GLU A 83 -2.01 -8.73 13.96
C GLU A 83 -1.85 -10.24 14.15
N SER A 84 -2.96 -10.98 14.09
CA SER A 84 -2.93 -12.42 14.29
C SER A 84 -3.96 -13.17 13.45
N ILE A 85 -3.64 -14.44 13.18
CA ILE A 85 -4.49 -15.38 12.45
C ILE A 85 -4.61 -16.65 13.28
N ASP A 86 -5.80 -16.91 13.80
CA ASP A 86 -6.16 -18.19 14.40
C ASP A 86 -6.69 -19.11 13.30
N ARG A 87 -5.86 -20.09 12.91
CA ARG A 87 -6.19 -21.02 11.82
C ARG A 87 -7.23 -22.06 12.23
N ASP A 88 -7.20 -22.49 13.48
CA ASP A 88 -8.09 -23.52 14.00
C ASP A 88 -9.48 -22.94 14.26
N GLY A 89 -9.53 -21.76 14.89
CA GLY A 89 -10.76 -21.00 15.10
C GLY A 89 -11.23 -20.23 13.88
N LYS A 90 -10.48 -20.24 12.75
CA LYS A 90 -10.76 -19.50 11.51
C LYS A 90 -11.12 -18.04 11.78
N LYS A 91 -10.24 -17.33 12.45
CA LYS A 91 -10.43 -15.93 12.84
C LYS A 91 -9.18 -15.12 12.57
N VAL A 92 -9.34 -13.88 12.15
CA VAL A 92 -8.28 -12.87 12.12
C VAL A 92 -8.57 -11.81 13.18
N THR A 93 -7.54 -11.27 13.83
CA THR A 93 -7.66 -10.17 14.78
C THR A 93 -6.89 -8.98 14.25
N MET A 94 -7.55 -7.82 14.24
CA MET A 94 -6.99 -6.55 13.77
C MET A 94 -6.38 -5.74 14.93
N ASP A 95 -5.59 -4.71 14.59
CA ASP A 95 -4.88 -3.78 15.47
C ASP A 95 -5.78 -3.03 16.47
N ASN A 96 -7.07 -2.93 16.19
CA ASN A 96 -8.06 -2.32 17.09
C ASN A 96 -8.75 -3.35 18.01
N GLY A 97 -8.31 -4.62 18.01
CA GLY A 97 -8.89 -5.71 18.79
C GLY A 97 -10.14 -6.35 18.17
N GLU A 98 -10.68 -5.80 17.05
CA GLU A 98 -11.79 -6.42 16.34
C GLU A 98 -11.36 -7.73 15.70
N SER A 99 -12.21 -8.74 15.79
CA SER A 99 -11.95 -10.04 15.19
C SER A 99 -13.00 -10.39 14.14
N LEU A 100 -12.56 -10.95 13.02
CA LEU A 100 -13.41 -11.42 11.93
C LEU A 100 -13.26 -12.93 11.74
N ALA A 101 -14.36 -13.65 11.79
CA ALA A 101 -14.38 -15.05 11.39
C ALA A 101 -14.34 -15.16 9.86
N TYR A 102 -13.75 -16.23 9.34
CA TYR A 102 -13.68 -16.47 7.90
C TYR A 102 -13.92 -17.94 7.53
N ASP A 103 -14.53 -18.16 6.37
CA ASP A 103 -14.55 -19.48 5.70
C ASP A 103 -13.35 -19.64 4.78
N LYS A 104 -12.94 -18.54 4.13
CA LYS A 104 -11.78 -18.46 3.26
C LYS A 104 -10.91 -17.26 3.64
N LEU A 105 -9.60 -17.46 3.61
CA LEU A 105 -8.60 -16.45 3.90
C LEU A 105 -7.62 -16.36 2.74
N ALA A 106 -7.38 -15.15 2.24
CA ALA A 106 -6.36 -14.87 1.24
C ALA A 106 -5.32 -13.88 1.79
N LEU A 107 -4.05 -14.21 1.60
CA LEU A 107 -2.92 -13.38 2.00
C LEU A 107 -2.36 -12.65 0.79
N CYS A 108 -2.63 -11.33 0.72
CA CYS A 108 -2.18 -10.42 -0.33
C CYS A 108 -1.29 -9.31 0.25
N THR A 109 -0.52 -9.63 1.30
CA THR A 109 0.20 -8.70 2.16
C THR A 109 1.35 -7.94 1.47
N GLY A 110 1.80 -8.42 0.32
CA GLY A 110 2.91 -7.80 -0.42
C GLY A 110 4.24 -7.94 0.30
N ALA A 111 5.00 -6.82 0.38
CA ALA A 111 6.30 -6.77 1.03
C ALA A 111 6.51 -5.42 1.72
N GLN A 112 7.32 -5.40 2.75
CA GLN A 112 7.79 -4.21 3.44
C GLN A 112 9.22 -3.86 3.04
N VAL A 113 9.60 -2.59 3.21
CA VAL A 113 10.99 -2.18 3.00
C VAL A 113 11.90 -2.78 4.06
N ARG A 114 13.09 -3.22 3.64
CA ARG A 114 14.16 -3.56 4.58
C ARG A 114 14.79 -2.26 5.07
N LYS A 115 14.53 -1.92 6.33
CA LYS A 115 15.09 -0.70 6.93
C LYS A 115 16.60 -0.85 7.11
N LEU A 116 17.33 0.25 6.86
CA LEU A 116 18.76 0.31 7.10
C LEU A 116 19.00 0.43 8.61
N SER A 117 19.90 -0.42 9.14
CA SER A 117 20.34 -0.39 10.53
C SER A 117 21.70 0.33 10.67
N ILE A 118 21.83 1.49 10.03
CA ILE A 118 23.01 2.34 10.12
C ILE A 118 22.80 3.41 11.20
N GLY A 119 23.87 3.78 11.90
CA GLY A 119 23.85 4.89 12.84
C GLY A 119 23.59 6.24 12.13
N GLY A 120 23.20 7.27 12.90
CA GLY A 120 22.96 8.62 12.40
C GLY A 120 21.52 9.09 12.61
N GLN A 121 21.18 10.20 11.95
CA GLN A 121 19.85 10.80 12.03
C GLN A 121 18.84 9.98 11.21
N GLN A 122 18.04 9.15 11.88
CA GLN A 122 17.05 8.28 11.24
C GLN A 122 15.90 9.05 10.58
N ASP A 123 15.63 10.25 11.04
CA ASP A 123 14.63 11.19 10.50
C ASP A 123 15.00 11.77 9.12
N LEU A 124 16.26 11.61 8.70
CA LEU A 124 16.73 11.95 7.34
C LEU A 124 16.81 10.74 6.40
N ILE A 125 16.37 9.56 6.83
CA ILE A 125 16.33 8.35 6.00
C ILE A 125 14.90 8.11 5.54
N PHE A 126 14.68 8.20 4.23
CA PHE A 126 13.38 8.02 3.60
C PHE A 126 13.34 6.73 2.79
N TYR A 127 12.17 6.18 2.64
CA TYR A 127 11.90 5.00 1.83
C TYR A 127 10.84 5.33 0.78
N ILE A 128 10.75 4.54 -0.28
CA ILE A 128 9.71 4.67 -1.30
C ILE A 128 8.94 3.35 -1.37
N ARG A 129 7.88 3.25 -0.59
CA ARG A 129 7.00 2.07 -0.58
C ARG A 129 5.53 2.44 -0.52
N THR A 130 5.17 3.43 0.29
CA THR A 130 3.81 3.90 0.50
C THR A 130 3.64 5.35 0.04
N ALA A 131 2.41 5.79 -0.16
CA ALA A 131 2.11 7.18 -0.46
C ALA A 131 2.57 8.12 0.67
N ASN A 132 2.44 7.68 1.92
CA ASN A 132 2.92 8.43 3.08
C ASN A 132 4.45 8.58 3.10
N ASP A 133 5.19 7.53 2.71
CA ASP A 133 6.66 7.63 2.58
C ASP A 133 7.05 8.73 1.60
N VAL A 134 6.41 8.74 0.42
CA VAL A 134 6.69 9.74 -0.63
C VAL A 134 6.26 11.13 -0.18
N ALA A 135 5.09 11.26 0.46
CA ALA A 135 4.62 12.55 0.99
C ALA A 135 5.59 13.13 2.03
N ASN A 136 6.19 12.30 2.88
CA ASN A 136 7.19 12.74 3.85
C ASN A 136 8.52 13.10 3.18
N LEU A 137 8.96 12.34 2.18
CA LEU A 137 10.13 12.67 1.38
C LEU A 137 9.94 14.02 0.66
N MET A 138 8.80 14.24 0.01
CA MET A 138 8.50 15.46 -0.73
C MET A 138 8.60 16.74 0.12
N LYS A 139 8.28 16.66 1.42
CA LYS A 139 8.42 17.80 2.35
C LYS A 139 9.88 18.25 2.55
N GLN A 140 10.84 17.39 2.21
CA GLN A 140 12.28 17.68 2.36
C GLN A 140 12.95 18.09 1.06
N LEU A 141 12.23 18.05 -0.07
CA LEU A 141 12.79 18.35 -1.39
C LEU A 141 12.91 19.87 -1.58
N GLU A 142 14.14 20.37 -1.59
CA GLU A 142 14.49 21.75 -1.89
C GLU A 142 15.65 21.77 -2.90
N ALA A 143 15.60 22.64 -3.88
CA ALA A 143 16.66 22.79 -4.87
C ALA A 143 18.02 23.05 -4.21
N GLY A 144 19.06 22.36 -4.68
CA GLY A 144 20.41 22.45 -4.15
C GLY A 144 20.73 21.55 -2.94
N LYS A 145 19.73 20.91 -2.32
CA LYS A 145 19.99 19.92 -1.29
C LYS A 145 20.71 18.69 -1.87
N LYS A 146 21.60 18.11 -1.07
CA LYS A 146 22.30 16.87 -1.40
C LYS A 146 21.46 15.67 -0.99
N VAL A 147 21.35 14.70 -1.90
CA VAL A 147 20.62 13.45 -1.66
C VAL A 147 21.48 12.27 -2.06
N VAL A 148 21.54 11.26 -1.19
CA VAL A 148 22.16 9.98 -1.50
C VAL A 148 21.05 8.94 -1.68
N VAL A 149 21.01 8.31 -2.86
CA VAL A 149 20.10 7.20 -3.16
C VAL A 149 20.86 5.91 -2.93
N ILE A 150 20.44 5.12 -1.95
CA ILE A 150 21.04 3.82 -1.64
C ILE A 150 20.28 2.73 -2.39
N GLY A 151 20.90 2.21 -3.44
CA GLY A 151 20.38 1.15 -4.29
C GLY A 151 20.15 1.58 -5.74
N GLY A 152 20.98 1.06 -6.65
CA GLY A 152 20.92 1.31 -8.11
C GLY A 152 19.91 0.43 -8.86
N GLY A 153 18.88 -0.09 -8.21
CA GLY A 153 17.77 -0.79 -8.88
C GLY A 153 16.77 0.18 -9.54
N TYR A 154 15.77 -0.36 -10.25
CA TYR A 154 14.80 0.45 -11.02
C TYR A 154 14.20 1.59 -10.20
N ILE A 155 13.67 1.32 -9.00
CA ILE A 155 13.05 2.34 -8.15
C ILE A 155 14.06 3.43 -7.75
N GLY A 156 15.29 3.03 -7.38
CA GLY A 156 16.31 3.98 -7.00
C GLY A 156 16.72 4.91 -8.16
N LEU A 157 16.91 4.35 -9.35
CA LEU A 157 17.26 5.13 -10.56
C LEU A 157 16.09 6.04 -11.01
N GLU A 158 14.86 5.58 -10.92
CA GLU A 158 13.66 6.40 -11.19
C GLU A 158 13.58 7.59 -10.22
N ALA A 159 13.74 7.32 -8.92
CA ALA A 159 13.75 8.37 -7.91
C ALA A 159 14.91 9.35 -8.13
N ALA A 160 16.12 8.84 -8.40
CA ALA A 160 17.29 9.68 -8.69
C ALA A 160 17.04 10.62 -9.88
N ALA A 161 16.43 10.11 -10.96
CA ALA A 161 16.08 10.91 -12.12
C ALA A 161 15.10 12.05 -11.79
N VAL A 162 14.05 11.74 -11.01
CA VAL A 162 13.07 12.75 -10.56
C VAL A 162 13.72 13.79 -9.65
N LEU A 163 14.51 13.36 -8.67
CA LEU A 163 15.20 14.25 -7.73
C LEU A 163 16.20 15.18 -8.46
N SER A 164 16.95 14.64 -9.42
CA SER A 164 17.86 15.43 -10.26
C SER A 164 17.11 16.44 -11.13
N LYS A 165 15.97 16.05 -11.73
CA LYS A 165 15.10 16.99 -12.47
C LYS A 165 14.58 18.12 -11.58
N ASN A 166 14.36 17.84 -10.30
CA ASN A 166 13.98 18.85 -9.30
C ASN A 166 15.18 19.64 -8.74
N LYS A 167 16.35 19.59 -9.42
CA LYS A 167 17.55 20.35 -9.10
C LYS A 167 18.20 20.03 -7.75
N LEU A 168 18.04 18.80 -7.26
CA LEU A 168 18.83 18.31 -6.13
C LEU A 168 20.17 17.76 -6.62
N ASP A 169 21.19 17.82 -5.76
CA ASP A 169 22.51 17.21 -5.99
C ASP A 169 22.44 15.73 -5.58
N VAL A 170 22.32 14.82 -6.57
CA VAL A 170 22.00 13.41 -6.36
C VAL A 170 23.20 12.54 -6.59
N THR A 171 23.52 11.70 -5.59
CA THR A 171 24.49 10.60 -5.68
C THR A 171 23.76 9.26 -5.55
N VAL A 172 24.10 8.24 -6.41
CA VAL A 172 23.56 6.89 -6.37
C VAL A 172 24.66 5.90 -5.98
#